data_c9d13125f29b9ea1fad0e53bf3719ca1
#
_entry.id   c9d13125f29b9ea1fad0e53bf3719ca1
#
_cell.length_a   1.000
_cell.length_b   1.000
_cell.length_c   1.000
_cell.angle_alpha   90.00
_cell.angle_beta   90.00
_cell.angle_gamma   90.00
#
_symmetry.space_group_name_H-M   'P 1'
#
loop_
_entity.id
_entity.type
_entity.pdbx_description
1 polymer ?
#
loop_
_entity_poly.entity_id
_entity_poly.type
_entity_poly.pdbx_seq_one_letter_code
_entity_poly.pdbx_strand_id
1 'polypeptide(L)'
;NQEADKLMFRHPFINWKEEGEWTVANPDMYINDAGQVVYKESEKAGTGKAESATGKAEAGSSEETLALGATKPKNAASVEKTWEQIKQQEKDGNERVLSGVPNSLPSLIKAYRIQDKARNVGFDWKEKEDVWDKVHEELEELKVELAKGDKENSTQELGDFLFSVINAARLYKLNPDNALEKTNQKFIRRFNYVEDHSLKQGKNLKDMSLEEMDQLWDEAKKQEKLQNEK
;
A
#
# COMPACT_ATOMS: atom_id res chain seq x y z
N ASN A 1 -25.87 10.20 -4.14
CA ASN A 1 -24.96 11.26 -3.71
C ASN A 1 -23.67 11.17 -4.52
N GLN A 2 -22.85 12.22 -4.58
CA GLN A 2 -21.64 12.28 -5.41
C GLN A 2 -20.64 11.13 -5.15
N GLU A 3 -20.58 10.59 -3.94
CA GLU A 3 -19.73 9.42 -3.63
C GLU A 3 -20.27 8.14 -4.27
N ALA A 4 -21.59 7.97 -4.33
CA ALA A 4 -22.19 6.84 -5.03
C ALA A 4 -21.93 6.93 -6.54
N ASP A 5 -22.01 8.12 -7.12
CA ASP A 5 -21.75 8.35 -8.56
C ASP A 5 -20.30 7.99 -8.91
N LYS A 6 -19.33 8.37 -8.07
CA LYS A 6 -17.93 7.98 -8.22
C LYS A 6 -17.75 6.47 -8.14
N LEU A 7 -18.49 5.81 -7.23
CA LEU A 7 -18.43 4.36 -7.10
C LEU A 7 -18.98 3.66 -8.34
N MET A 8 -20.12 4.14 -8.87
CA MET A 8 -20.73 3.62 -10.09
C MET A 8 -19.82 3.81 -11.31
N PHE A 9 -19.19 4.98 -11.45
CA PHE A 9 -18.22 5.27 -12.51
C PHE A 9 -17.01 4.34 -12.47
N ARG A 10 -16.52 3.99 -11.26
CA ARG A 10 -15.38 3.10 -11.06
C ARG A 10 -15.68 1.61 -11.30
N HIS A 11 -16.94 1.26 -11.56
CA HIS A 11 -17.37 -0.10 -11.88
C HIS A 11 -18.04 -0.16 -13.25
N PRO A 12 -17.29 0.14 -14.35
CA PRO A 12 -17.85 0.24 -15.72
C PRO A 12 -18.29 -1.11 -16.30
N PHE A 13 -17.97 -2.22 -15.61
CA PHE A 13 -18.39 -3.58 -15.98
C PHE A 13 -19.76 -3.98 -15.40
N ILE A 14 -20.39 -3.10 -14.59
CA ILE A 14 -21.75 -3.26 -14.10
C ILE A 14 -22.70 -2.52 -15.05
N ASN A 15 -23.75 -3.20 -15.52
CA ASN A 15 -24.82 -2.56 -16.26
C ASN A 15 -25.84 -1.96 -15.29
N TRP A 16 -25.65 -0.71 -14.91
CA TRP A 16 -26.46 -0.02 -13.92
C TRP A 16 -27.93 0.19 -14.37
N LYS A 17 -28.24 0.05 -15.67
CA LYS A 17 -29.63 0.07 -16.17
C LYS A 17 -30.36 -1.24 -15.86
N GLU A 18 -29.68 -2.38 -15.89
CA GLU A 18 -30.25 -3.70 -15.59
C GLU A 18 -30.33 -3.99 -14.09
N GLU A 19 -29.41 -3.40 -13.30
CA GLU A 19 -29.36 -3.60 -11.85
C GLU A 19 -30.46 -2.82 -11.07
N GLY A 20 -31.17 -1.89 -11.73
CA GLY A 20 -32.28 -1.14 -11.13
C GLY A 20 -32.44 0.31 -11.63
N GLU A 21 -33.34 1.08 -11.01
CA GLU A 21 -33.56 2.49 -11.31
C GLU A 21 -32.48 3.36 -10.64
N TRP A 22 -31.26 3.29 -11.14
CA TRP A 22 -30.17 4.12 -10.66
C TRP A 22 -30.14 5.48 -11.35
N THR A 23 -29.87 6.53 -10.57
CA THR A 23 -29.71 7.90 -11.06
C THR A 23 -28.37 8.46 -10.62
N VAL A 24 -27.77 9.30 -11.46
CA VAL A 24 -26.51 9.98 -11.19
C VAL A 24 -26.82 11.37 -10.64
N ALA A 25 -26.32 11.68 -9.45
CA ALA A 25 -26.52 12.98 -8.78
C ALA A 25 -25.53 14.05 -9.29
N ASN A 26 -24.36 13.65 -9.80
CA ASN A 26 -23.39 14.57 -10.38
C ASN A 26 -23.91 15.10 -11.73
N PRO A 27 -24.10 16.44 -11.92
CA PRO A 27 -24.62 17.02 -13.14
C PRO A 27 -23.71 16.80 -14.36
N ASP A 28 -22.43 16.51 -14.16
CA ASP A 28 -21.44 16.26 -15.21
C ASP A 28 -21.39 14.79 -15.65
N MET A 29 -22.18 13.90 -15.05
CA MET A 29 -22.21 12.47 -15.35
C MET A 29 -23.60 12.03 -15.85
N TYR A 30 -23.65 10.89 -16.54
CA TYR A 30 -24.90 10.21 -16.94
C TYR A 30 -24.65 8.71 -17.14
N ILE A 31 -25.71 7.91 -17.19
CA ILE A 31 -25.64 6.49 -17.56
C ILE A 31 -25.85 6.38 -19.07
N ASN A 32 -24.85 5.90 -19.79
CA ASN A 32 -24.90 5.72 -21.25
C ASN A 32 -25.79 4.53 -21.65
N ASP A 33 -25.93 4.27 -22.97
CA ASP A 33 -26.77 3.19 -23.48
C ASP A 33 -26.27 1.78 -23.10
N ALA A 34 -24.99 1.62 -22.83
CA ALA A 34 -24.40 0.39 -22.31
C ALA A 34 -24.59 0.21 -20.79
N GLY A 35 -25.32 1.11 -20.12
CA GLY A 35 -25.54 1.07 -18.66
C GLY A 35 -24.35 1.51 -17.82
N GLN A 36 -23.33 2.15 -18.39
CA GLN A 36 -22.14 2.63 -17.72
C GLN A 36 -22.29 4.09 -17.32
N VAL A 37 -21.73 4.47 -16.16
CA VAL A 37 -21.64 5.87 -15.74
C VAL A 37 -20.44 6.51 -16.42
N VAL A 38 -20.66 7.61 -17.12
CA VAL A 38 -19.64 8.36 -17.88
C VAL A 38 -19.79 9.86 -17.67
N TYR A 39 -18.72 10.63 -17.87
CA TYR A 39 -18.78 12.08 -17.88
C TYR A 39 -19.42 12.59 -19.19
N LYS A 40 -20.19 13.66 -19.09
CA LYS A 40 -20.65 14.43 -20.26
C LYS A 40 -19.42 15.04 -20.92
N GLU A 41 -19.30 14.91 -22.25
CA GLU A 41 -18.26 15.59 -23.01
C GLU A 41 -18.46 17.11 -22.83
N SER A 42 -17.44 17.82 -22.35
CA SER A 42 -17.45 19.28 -22.36
C SER A 42 -17.35 19.72 -23.82
N GLU A 43 -18.33 20.42 -24.35
CA GLU A 43 -18.23 21.16 -25.59
C GLU A 43 -17.09 22.20 -25.50
N LYS A 44 -15.86 21.76 -25.77
CA LYS A 44 -14.75 22.64 -26.14
C LYS A 44 -14.27 22.25 -27.52
N ALA A 45 -14.60 23.13 -28.45
CA ALA A 45 -14.20 23.13 -29.84
C ALA A 45 -12.70 22.81 -30.02
N GLY A 46 -12.42 21.87 -30.90
CA GLY A 46 -11.07 21.56 -31.36
C GLY A 46 -11.12 20.53 -32.46
N THR A 47 -11.30 21.01 -33.70
CA THR A 47 -11.25 20.25 -34.94
C THR A 47 -10.08 19.28 -35.00
N GLY A 48 -10.36 17.99 -35.05
CA GLY A 48 -9.39 16.96 -35.39
C GLY A 48 -10.12 15.79 -36.07
N LYS A 49 -9.94 15.67 -37.37
CA LYS A 49 -10.53 14.64 -38.23
C LYS A 49 -10.27 13.23 -37.70
N ALA A 50 -11.32 12.47 -37.50
CA ALA A 50 -11.24 11.02 -37.40
C ALA A 50 -11.04 10.44 -38.82
N GLU A 51 -9.86 9.87 -39.06
CA GLU A 51 -9.64 8.99 -40.21
C GLU A 51 -10.12 7.57 -39.86
N SER A 52 -11.09 7.10 -40.63
CA SER A 52 -11.60 5.73 -40.57
C SER A 52 -10.54 4.75 -41.07
N ALA A 53 -10.06 3.87 -40.22
CA ALA A 53 -9.29 2.71 -40.61
C ALA A 53 -10.23 1.48 -40.63
N THR A 54 -10.73 1.14 -41.79
CA THR A 54 -11.35 -0.16 -42.10
C THR A 54 -10.25 -1.20 -42.26
N GLY A 55 -10.02 -2.01 -41.23
CA GLY A 55 -9.17 -3.22 -41.31
C GLY A 55 -9.98 -4.42 -40.85
N LYS A 56 -10.09 -5.43 -41.71
CA LYS A 56 -10.76 -6.72 -41.46
C LYS A 56 -10.16 -7.40 -40.23
N ALA A 57 -11.02 -7.71 -39.26
CA ALA A 57 -10.66 -8.51 -38.10
C ALA A 57 -10.92 -9.99 -38.41
N GLU A 58 -9.88 -10.81 -38.26
CA GLU A 58 -10.01 -12.26 -38.11
C GLU A 58 -10.50 -12.62 -36.71
N ALA A 59 -11.33 -13.66 -36.62
CA ALA A 59 -11.99 -14.11 -35.42
C ALA A 59 -10.99 -14.75 -34.44
N GLY A 60 -10.68 -14.01 -33.37
CA GLY A 60 -10.02 -14.50 -32.18
C GLY A 60 -10.63 -13.82 -30.98
N SER A 61 -11.07 -14.59 -29.98
CA SER A 61 -11.77 -14.25 -28.74
C SER A 61 -11.77 -12.75 -28.37
N SER A 62 -12.90 -12.07 -28.65
CA SER A 62 -13.09 -10.66 -28.35
C SER A 62 -13.03 -10.43 -26.84
N GLU A 63 -11.94 -9.85 -26.34
CA GLU A 63 -11.95 -9.15 -25.07
C GLU A 63 -12.90 -7.95 -25.20
N GLU A 64 -13.99 -7.96 -24.43
CA GLU A 64 -14.93 -6.84 -24.37
C GLU A 64 -14.19 -5.60 -23.88
N THR A 65 -13.93 -4.65 -24.77
CA THR A 65 -13.31 -3.35 -24.45
C THR A 65 -14.40 -2.42 -23.91
N LEU A 66 -14.21 -1.92 -22.70
CA LEU A 66 -15.13 -0.97 -22.05
C LEU A 66 -15.00 0.43 -22.68
N ALA A 67 -16.05 1.27 -22.54
CA ALA A 67 -16.09 2.64 -23.08
C ALA A 67 -14.90 3.53 -22.64
N LEU A 68 -14.22 3.18 -21.53
CA LEU A 68 -13.03 3.85 -21.01
C LEU A 68 -11.70 3.22 -21.51
N GLY A 69 -11.73 2.31 -22.49
CA GLY A 69 -10.55 1.61 -23.00
C GLY A 69 -9.97 0.55 -22.04
N ALA A 70 -10.67 0.25 -20.95
CA ALA A 70 -10.28 -0.78 -19.99
C ALA A 70 -10.86 -2.15 -20.39
N THR A 71 -10.08 -3.23 -20.28
CA THR A 71 -10.56 -4.60 -20.51
C THR A 71 -11.24 -5.12 -19.25
N LYS A 72 -12.30 -5.94 -19.42
CA LYS A 72 -13.01 -6.59 -18.31
C LYS A 72 -12.04 -7.42 -17.47
N PRO A 73 -11.90 -7.14 -16.17
CA PRO A 73 -10.91 -7.80 -15.33
C PRO A 73 -11.25 -9.28 -15.12
N LYS A 74 -10.25 -10.16 -15.24
CA LYS A 74 -10.40 -11.62 -15.12
C LYS A 74 -10.15 -12.16 -13.69
N ASN A 75 -9.52 -11.35 -12.84
CA ASN A 75 -9.18 -11.71 -11.45
C ASN A 75 -9.07 -10.46 -10.55
N ALA A 76 -8.97 -10.65 -9.23
CA ALA A 76 -8.90 -9.56 -8.26
C ALA A 76 -7.76 -8.55 -8.52
N ALA A 77 -6.58 -9.02 -8.92
CA ALA A 77 -5.44 -8.15 -9.23
C ALA A 77 -5.67 -7.29 -10.49
N SER A 78 -6.40 -7.82 -11.50
CA SER A 78 -6.77 -7.05 -12.68
C SER A 78 -7.88 -6.04 -12.39
N VAL A 79 -8.80 -6.35 -11.45
CA VAL A 79 -9.80 -5.38 -10.96
C VAL A 79 -9.12 -4.17 -10.34
N GLU A 80 -8.13 -4.39 -9.48
CA GLU A 80 -7.40 -3.34 -8.78
C GLU A 80 -6.66 -2.41 -9.75
N LYS A 81 -5.97 -2.98 -10.77
CA LYS A 81 -5.31 -2.20 -11.82
C LYS A 81 -6.30 -1.37 -12.65
N THR A 82 -7.40 -1.98 -13.07
CA THR A 82 -8.45 -1.30 -13.85
C THR A 82 -9.06 -0.16 -13.03
N TRP A 83 -9.30 -0.41 -11.74
CA TRP A 83 -9.88 0.59 -10.84
C TRP A 83 -8.98 1.82 -10.64
N GLU A 84 -7.66 1.61 -10.51
CA GLU A 84 -6.68 2.71 -10.38
C GLU A 84 -6.55 3.51 -11.70
N GLN A 85 -6.62 2.83 -12.86
CA GLN A 85 -6.64 3.50 -14.17
C GLN A 85 -7.89 4.37 -14.35
N ILE A 86 -9.08 3.85 -13.99
CA ILE A 86 -10.35 4.59 -14.06
C ILE A 86 -10.32 5.79 -13.10
N LYS A 87 -9.77 5.62 -11.91
CA LYS A 87 -9.62 6.69 -10.93
C LYS A 87 -8.73 7.84 -11.42
N GLN A 88 -7.73 7.57 -12.26
CA GLN A 88 -6.89 8.60 -12.88
C GLN A 88 -7.67 9.41 -13.96
N GLN A 89 -8.73 8.84 -14.54
CA GLN A 89 -9.56 9.49 -15.55
C GLN A 89 -10.70 10.33 -14.95
N GLU A 90 -10.89 10.31 -13.63
CA GLU A 90 -11.87 11.17 -12.98
C GLU A 90 -11.48 12.65 -13.15
N LYS A 91 -12.49 13.50 -13.46
CA LYS A 91 -12.32 14.95 -13.67
C LYS A 91 -11.68 15.66 -12.46
N ASP A 92 -11.89 15.11 -11.24
CA ASP A 92 -11.26 15.50 -9.98
C ASP A 92 -10.18 14.48 -9.55
N GLY A 93 -9.76 13.61 -10.46
CA GLY A 93 -8.78 12.56 -10.21
C GLY A 93 -7.41 13.12 -9.89
N ASN A 94 -6.64 12.38 -9.12
CA ASN A 94 -5.27 12.78 -8.82
C ASN A 94 -4.44 12.82 -10.12
N GLU A 95 -3.94 13.98 -10.52
CA GLU A 95 -3.05 14.17 -11.68
C GLU A 95 -1.81 13.25 -11.62
N ARG A 96 -1.43 12.84 -10.43
CA ARG A 96 -0.25 11.97 -10.20
C ARG A 96 -0.63 10.79 -9.32
N VAL A 97 -0.03 9.64 -9.58
CA VAL A 97 -0.27 8.37 -8.86
C VAL A 97 -0.20 8.54 -7.34
N LEU A 98 0.79 9.29 -6.86
CA LEU A 98 1.06 9.44 -5.43
C LEU A 98 0.32 10.61 -4.76
N SER A 99 -0.31 11.52 -5.52
CA SER A 99 -1.02 12.68 -4.94
C SER A 99 -2.20 12.28 -4.04
N GLY A 100 -2.76 11.08 -4.22
CA GLY A 100 -3.80 10.52 -3.34
C GLY A 100 -3.28 9.87 -2.05
N VAL A 101 -2.00 10.02 -1.69
CA VAL A 101 -1.47 9.56 -0.41
C VAL A 101 -1.61 10.69 0.62
N PRO A 102 -2.42 10.53 1.68
CA PRO A 102 -2.60 11.59 2.66
C PRO A 102 -1.31 11.94 3.38
N ASN A 103 -1.02 13.25 3.50
CA ASN A 103 0.18 13.73 4.20
C ASN A 103 0.17 13.42 5.71
N SER A 104 -1.02 13.27 6.30
CA SER A 104 -1.23 13.01 7.73
C SER A 104 -0.99 11.56 8.14
N LEU A 105 -0.74 10.64 7.21
CA LEU A 105 -0.46 9.25 7.57
C LEU A 105 0.84 9.12 8.37
N PRO A 106 0.89 8.26 9.40
CA PRO A 106 2.14 7.86 10.04
C PRO A 106 3.15 7.35 9.02
N SER A 107 4.43 7.68 9.21
CA SER A 107 5.47 7.47 8.18
C SER A 107 5.59 6.02 7.71
N LEU A 108 5.46 5.05 8.60
CA LEU A 108 5.54 3.63 8.26
C LEU A 108 4.38 3.20 7.34
N ILE A 109 3.15 3.58 7.70
CA ILE A 109 1.96 3.31 6.90
C ILE A 109 2.03 4.07 5.58
N LYS A 110 2.51 5.33 5.59
CA LYS A 110 2.69 6.15 4.39
C LYS A 110 3.65 5.49 3.41
N ALA A 111 4.81 5.00 3.86
CA ALA A 111 5.78 4.29 3.02
C ALA A 111 5.15 3.06 2.35
N TYR A 112 4.46 2.22 3.11
CA TYR A 112 3.75 1.06 2.56
C TYR A 112 2.74 1.46 1.47
N ARG A 113 1.93 2.51 1.72
CA ARG A 113 0.92 3.00 0.76
C ARG A 113 1.55 3.61 -0.50
N ILE A 114 2.67 4.32 -0.38
CA ILE A 114 3.42 4.85 -1.52
C ILE A 114 3.88 3.70 -2.42
N GLN A 115 4.52 2.69 -1.84
CA GLN A 115 5.03 1.54 -2.57
C GLN A 115 3.91 0.71 -3.22
N ASP A 116 2.80 0.51 -2.51
CA ASP A 116 1.65 -0.20 -3.05
C ASP A 116 1.03 0.53 -4.26
N LYS A 117 0.93 1.86 -4.21
CA LYS A 117 0.48 2.66 -5.35
C LYS A 117 1.46 2.63 -6.53
N ALA A 118 2.77 2.69 -6.27
CA ALA A 118 3.79 2.59 -7.31
C ALA A 118 3.73 1.22 -8.02
N ARG A 119 3.52 0.13 -7.26
CA ARG A 119 3.29 -1.21 -7.80
C ARG A 119 2.12 -1.25 -8.78
N ASN A 120 1.00 -0.59 -8.46
CA ASN A 120 -0.21 -0.63 -9.28
C ASN A 120 -0.01 -0.05 -10.69
N VAL A 121 0.98 0.80 -10.88
CA VAL A 121 1.38 1.32 -12.21
C VAL A 121 2.58 0.61 -12.83
N GLY A 122 2.99 -0.52 -12.24
CA GLY A 122 4.05 -1.37 -12.79
C GLY A 122 5.45 -1.05 -12.26
N PHE A 123 5.59 -0.11 -11.31
CA PHE A 123 6.87 0.16 -10.65
C PHE A 123 7.05 -0.77 -9.45
N ASP A 124 7.50 -2.00 -9.72
CA ASP A 124 7.73 -3.03 -8.71
C ASP A 124 8.83 -4.01 -9.14
N TRP A 125 9.33 -4.78 -8.18
CA TRP A 125 10.27 -5.86 -8.41
C TRP A 125 9.61 -7.00 -9.21
N LYS A 126 10.36 -7.61 -10.12
CA LYS A 126 9.89 -8.79 -10.86
C LYS A 126 9.83 -10.00 -9.95
N GLU A 127 10.92 -10.25 -9.25
CA GLU A 127 11.05 -11.32 -8.27
C GLU A 127 11.12 -10.70 -6.87
N LYS A 128 10.38 -11.26 -5.93
CA LYS A 128 10.30 -10.71 -4.57
C LYS A 128 11.61 -10.87 -3.78
N GLU A 129 12.44 -11.82 -4.21
CA GLU A 129 13.75 -12.10 -3.61
C GLU A 129 14.76 -10.97 -3.87
N ASP A 130 14.66 -10.29 -5.02
CA ASP A 130 15.59 -9.22 -5.42
C ASP A 130 15.53 -8.00 -4.48
N VAL A 131 14.45 -7.84 -3.72
CA VAL A 131 14.33 -6.75 -2.74
C VAL A 131 15.40 -6.83 -1.65
N TRP A 132 15.89 -8.03 -1.33
CA TRP A 132 16.90 -8.19 -0.29
C TRP A 132 18.25 -7.61 -0.65
N ASP A 133 18.61 -7.60 -1.93
CA ASP A 133 19.81 -6.93 -2.40
C ASP A 133 19.75 -5.44 -2.10
N LYS A 134 18.59 -4.80 -2.33
CA LYS A 134 18.39 -3.40 -1.99
C LYS A 134 18.39 -3.15 -0.48
N VAL A 135 17.81 -4.04 0.32
CA VAL A 135 17.86 -3.93 1.79
C VAL A 135 19.30 -3.98 2.29
N HIS A 136 20.15 -4.85 1.72
CA HIS A 136 21.56 -4.94 2.08
C HIS A 136 22.35 -3.70 1.62
N GLU A 137 22.10 -3.20 0.42
CA GLU A 137 22.69 -1.97 -0.11
C GLU A 137 22.44 -0.81 0.85
N GLU A 138 21.17 -0.51 1.18
CA GLU A 138 20.80 0.58 2.08
C GLU A 138 21.38 0.41 3.50
N LEU A 139 21.49 -0.82 3.99
CA LEU A 139 22.13 -1.09 5.26
C LEU A 139 23.62 -0.75 5.24
N GLU A 140 24.34 -1.07 4.17
CA GLU A 140 25.76 -0.76 4.03
C GLU A 140 26.00 0.75 3.85
N GLU A 141 25.14 1.44 3.09
CA GLU A 141 25.18 2.90 2.94
C GLU A 141 24.97 3.60 4.28
N LEU A 142 23.97 3.18 5.06
CA LEU A 142 23.75 3.66 6.42
C LEU A 142 25.00 3.46 7.32
N LYS A 143 25.62 2.29 7.28
CA LYS A 143 26.84 2.01 8.07
C LYS A 143 28.00 2.93 7.70
N VAL A 144 28.16 3.22 6.41
CA VAL A 144 29.21 4.12 5.91
C VAL A 144 28.99 5.53 6.46
N GLU A 145 27.78 6.07 6.37
CA GLU A 145 27.48 7.42 6.86
C GLU A 145 27.57 7.53 8.39
N LEU A 146 27.14 6.49 9.12
CA LEU A 146 27.33 6.42 10.58
C LEU A 146 28.81 6.42 10.96
N ALA A 147 29.68 5.71 10.22
CA ALA A 147 31.12 5.69 10.46
C ALA A 147 31.80 7.04 10.20
N LYS A 148 31.28 7.84 9.27
CA LYS A 148 31.72 9.22 9.00
C LYS A 148 31.30 10.21 10.10
N GLY A 149 30.29 9.88 10.90
CA GLY A 149 29.71 10.75 11.91
C GLY A 149 28.83 11.86 11.31
N ASP A 150 28.44 11.76 10.05
CA ASP A 150 27.53 12.69 9.38
C ASP A 150 26.10 12.37 9.76
N LYS A 151 25.54 13.17 10.67
CA LYS A 151 24.20 12.94 11.21
C LYS A 151 23.11 13.19 10.18
N GLU A 152 23.28 14.11 9.25
CA GLU A 152 22.26 14.43 8.25
C GLU A 152 22.18 13.32 7.21
N ASN A 153 23.29 12.93 6.63
CA ASN A 153 23.35 11.81 5.69
C ASN A 153 22.95 10.48 6.36
N SER A 154 23.43 10.21 7.59
CA SER A 154 22.97 9.02 8.35
C SER A 154 21.46 9.00 8.56
N THR A 155 20.81 10.15 8.71
CA THR A 155 19.35 10.22 8.85
C THR A 155 18.64 9.89 7.53
N GLN A 156 19.19 10.30 6.40
CA GLN A 156 18.66 9.98 5.07
C GLN A 156 18.78 8.46 4.83
N GLU A 157 19.99 7.92 4.97
CA GLU A 157 20.22 6.48 4.77
C GLU A 157 19.40 5.59 5.71
N LEU A 158 19.19 6.02 6.96
CA LEU A 158 18.26 5.33 7.85
C LEU A 158 16.84 5.33 7.29
N GLY A 159 16.41 6.42 6.68
CA GLY A 159 15.11 6.54 6.01
C GLY A 159 15.00 5.55 4.84
N ASP A 160 16.03 5.48 3.99
CA ASP A 160 16.07 4.62 2.81
C ASP A 160 16.14 3.12 3.22
N PHE A 161 16.93 2.80 4.24
CA PHE A 161 16.95 1.46 4.83
C PHE A 161 15.58 1.04 5.37
N LEU A 162 14.90 1.89 6.16
CA LEU A 162 13.55 1.60 6.64
C LEU A 162 12.55 1.45 5.50
N PHE A 163 12.66 2.27 4.46
CA PHE A 163 11.79 2.20 3.28
C PHE A 163 12.00 0.89 2.51
N SER A 164 13.24 0.43 2.36
CA SER A 164 13.56 -0.86 1.70
C SER A 164 13.02 -2.05 2.50
N VAL A 165 13.14 -2.05 3.84
CA VAL A 165 12.57 -3.08 4.73
C VAL A 165 11.04 -3.12 4.63
N ILE A 166 10.37 -1.95 4.60
CA ILE A 166 8.91 -1.87 4.41
C ILE A 166 8.52 -2.44 3.06
N ASN A 167 9.32 -2.21 2.00
CA ASN A 167 9.08 -2.76 0.69
C ASN A 167 9.20 -4.29 0.68
N ALA A 168 10.21 -4.84 1.34
CA ALA A 168 10.32 -6.28 1.54
C ALA A 168 9.07 -6.83 2.26
N ALA A 169 8.64 -6.21 3.36
CA ALA A 169 7.43 -6.63 4.06
C ALA A 169 6.21 -6.65 3.13
N ARG A 170 6.03 -5.62 2.28
CA ARG A 170 4.94 -5.54 1.30
C ARG A 170 4.98 -6.70 0.30
N LEU A 171 6.15 -7.01 -0.28
CA LEU A 171 6.31 -8.09 -1.26
C LEU A 171 5.97 -9.46 -0.65
N TYR A 172 6.31 -9.68 0.62
CA TYR A 172 5.94 -10.88 1.37
C TYR A 172 4.54 -10.80 2.00
N LYS A 173 3.74 -9.77 1.67
CA LYS A 173 2.36 -9.56 2.19
C LYS A 173 2.28 -9.48 3.72
N LEU A 174 3.31 -8.97 4.33
CA LEU A 174 3.36 -8.70 5.77
C LEU A 174 2.98 -7.25 6.03
N ASN A 175 2.21 -7.02 7.10
CA ASN A 175 1.92 -5.66 7.55
C ASN A 175 3.03 -5.22 8.52
N PRO A 176 3.90 -4.25 8.16
CA PRO A 176 5.04 -3.85 8.97
C PRO A 176 4.62 -3.13 10.26
N ASP A 177 3.53 -2.38 10.26
CA ASP A 177 2.99 -1.69 11.43
C ASP A 177 2.50 -2.69 12.48
N ASN A 178 1.68 -3.65 12.06
CA ASN A 178 1.21 -4.72 12.95
C ASN A 178 2.36 -5.60 13.46
N ALA A 179 3.38 -5.83 12.63
CA ALA A 179 4.55 -6.63 13.02
C ALA A 179 5.38 -5.92 14.10
N LEU A 180 5.59 -4.60 13.92
CA LEU A 180 6.30 -3.78 14.91
C LEU A 180 5.50 -3.68 16.21
N GLU A 181 4.18 -3.46 16.13
CA GLU A 181 3.32 -3.40 17.32
C GLU A 181 3.34 -4.72 18.13
N LYS A 182 3.28 -5.86 17.46
CA LYS A 182 3.45 -7.17 18.14
C LYS A 182 4.79 -7.27 18.86
N THR A 183 5.84 -6.70 18.28
CA THR A 183 7.17 -6.69 18.90
C THR A 183 7.22 -5.73 20.09
N ASN A 184 6.59 -4.54 19.98
CA ASN A 184 6.45 -3.60 21.09
C ASN A 184 5.73 -4.25 22.27
N GLN A 185 4.61 -4.89 22.04
CA GLN A 185 3.84 -5.58 23.08
C GLN A 185 4.62 -6.73 23.71
N LYS A 186 5.36 -7.48 22.92
CA LYS A 186 6.25 -8.53 23.42
C LYS A 186 7.35 -7.95 24.30
N PHE A 187 7.98 -6.85 23.89
CA PHE A 187 9.00 -6.18 24.67
C PHE A 187 8.45 -5.68 26.00
N ILE A 188 7.30 -4.99 25.98
CA ILE A 188 6.65 -4.47 27.20
C ILE A 188 6.35 -5.60 28.19
N ARG A 189 5.76 -6.71 27.74
CA ARG A 189 5.46 -7.85 28.63
C ARG A 189 6.72 -8.41 29.29
N ARG A 190 7.81 -8.58 28.53
CA ARG A 190 9.07 -9.11 29.06
C ARG A 190 9.73 -8.12 30.01
N PHE A 191 9.69 -6.84 29.68
CA PHE A 191 10.26 -5.82 30.53
C PHE A 191 9.51 -5.69 31.85
N ASN A 192 8.20 -5.74 31.83
CA ASN A 192 7.35 -5.79 33.04
C ASN A 192 7.72 -7.00 33.91
N TYR A 193 8.02 -8.16 33.30
CA TYR A 193 8.51 -9.32 34.06
C TYR A 193 9.82 -9.02 34.76
N VAL A 194 10.77 -8.40 34.10
CA VAL A 194 12.07 -8.01 34.69
C VAL A 194 11.83 -7.03 35.85
N GLU A 195 10.98 -6.03 35.67
CA GLU A 195 10.65 -5.04 36.68
C GLU A 195 10.00 -5.68 37.93
N ASP A 196 8.98 -6.50 37.74
CA ASP A 196 8.26 -7.20 38.81
C ASP A 196 9.21 -8.11 39.64
N HIS A 197 10.15 -8.80 38.97
CA HIS A 197 11.07 -9.73 39.65
C HIS A 197 12.22 -9.00 40.32
N SER A 198 12.67 -7.88 39.79
CA SER A 198 13.60 -6.97 40.43
C SER A 198 13.02 -6.45 41.76
N LEU A 199 11.78 -5.93 41.73
CA LEU A 199 11.09 -5.42 42.93
C LEU A 199 10.87 -6.51 43.96
N LYS A 200 10.50 -7.74 43.57
CA LYS A 200 10.38 -8.89 44.49
C LYS A 200 11.68 -9.26 45.19
N GLN A 201 12.82 -8.99 44.54
CA GLN A 201 14.15 -9.18 45.10
C GLN A 201 14.61 -8.00 45.96
N GLY A 202 13.77 -6.95 46.09
CA GLY A 202 14.11 -5.73 46.83
C GLY A 202 15.17 -4.86 46.15
N LYS A 203 15.39 -5.06 44.84
CA LYS A 203 16.35 -4.29 44.02
C LYS A 203 15.61 -3.32 43.12
N ASN A 204 16.14 -2.11 42.92
CA ASN A 204 15.69 -1.23 41.87
C ASN A 204 16.39 -1.59 40.56
N LEU A 205 15.74 -1.44 39.42
CA LEU A 205 16.34 -1.68 38.10
C LEU A 205 17.63 -0.89 37.89
N LYS A 206 17.70 0.34 38.44
CA LYS A 206 18.89 1.20 38.34
C LYS A 206 20.11 0.67 39.06
N ASP A 207 19.91 -0.21 40.03
CA ASP A 207 20.97 -0.83 40.87
C ASP A 207 21.37 -2.22 40.37
N MET A 208 20.73 -2.70 39.30
CA MET A 208 21.02 -3.99 38.67
C MET A 208 22.06 -3.85 37.55
N SER A 209 22.90 -4.84 37.40
CA SER A 209 23.71 -4.93 36.19
C SER A 209 22.88 -5.39 34.97
N LEU A 210 23.43 -5.16 33.78
CA LEU A 210 22.81 -5.64 32.55
C LEU A 210 22.66 -7.15 32.53
N GLU A 211 23.66 -7.87 33.03
CA GLU A 211 23.67 -9.33 33.13
C GLU A 211 22.57 -9.86 34.05
N GLU A 212 22.30 -9.18 35.18
CA GLU A 212 21.19 -9.54 36.06
C GLU A 212 19.84 -9.31 35.38
N MET A 213 19.68 -8.22 34.65
CA MET A 213 18.47 -7.94 33.88
C MET A 213 18.26 -8.92 32.75
N ASP A 214 19.34 -9.31 32.02
CA ASP A 214 19.30 -10.29 30.95
C ASP A 214 18.88 -11.68 31.42
N GLN A 215 19.32 -12.10 32.65
CA GLN A 215 18.85 -13.34 33.24
C GLN A 215 17.34 -13.38 33.42
N LEU A 216 16.77 -12.31 34.00
CA LEU A 216 15.31 -12.18 34.15
C LEU A 216 14.60 -12.11 32.80
N TRP A 217 15.17 -11.43 31.81
CA TRP A 217 14.66 -11.39 30.45
C TRP A 217 14.61 -12.77 29.79
N ASP A 218 15.65 -13.60 30.00
CA ASP A 218 15.66 -14.96 29.47
C ASP A 218 14.69 -15.89 30.22
N GLU A 219 14.44 -15.65 31.49
CA GLU A 219 13.35 -16.33 32.22
C GLU A 219 12.00 -15.97 31.65
N ALA A 220 11.73 -14.67 31.37
CA ALA A 220 10.52 -14.23 30.73
C ALA A 220 10.27 -14.92 29.37
N LYS A 221 11.33 -15.05 28.54
CA LYS A 221 11.24 -15.77 27.25
C LYS A 221 10.88 -17.25 27.44
N LYS A 222 11.46 -17.92 28.46
CA LYS A 222 11.16 -19.34 28.74
C LYS A 222 9.69 -19.52 29.17
N GLN A 223 9.20 -18.63 30.01
CA GLN A 223 7.80 -18.68 30.46
C GLN A 223 6.82 -18.43 29.31
N GLU A 224 7.06 -17.47 28.43
CA GLU A 224 6.23 -17.23 27.25
C GLU A 224 6.15 -18.48 26.33
N LYS A 225 7.27 -19.20 26.15
CA LYS A 225 7.28 -20.44 25.35
C LYS A 225 6.39 -21.51 25.97
N LEU A 226 6.53 -21.74 27.28
CA LEU A 226 5.72 -22.75 27.98
C LEU A 226 4.22 -22.43 28.01
N GLN A 227 3.84 -21.15 27.93
CA GLN A 227 2.43 -20.72 27.84
C GLN A 227 1.85 -20.90 26.45
N ASN A 228 2.66 -20.76 25.40
CA ASN A 228 2.24 -20.92 24.00
C ASN A 228 2.16 -22.39 23.54
N GLU A 229 2.74 -23.31 24.29
CA GLU A 229 2.72 -24.77 24.02
C GLU A 229 1.54 -25.49 24.70
N LYS A 230 0.71 -24.76 25.45
CA LYS A 230 -0.53 -25.27 26.08
C LYS A 230 -1.77 -24.83 25.32
#